data_bc1e3f163a9a5fe6f1195ed715f91b26
#
_entry.id   bc1e3f163a9a5fe6f1195ed715f91b26
#
_cell.length_a   1.000
_cell.length_b   1.000
_cell.length_c   1.000
_cell.angle_alpha   90.00
_cell.angle_beta   90.00
_cell.angle_gamma   90.00
#
_symmetry.space_group_name_H-M   'P 1'
#
loop_
_entity.id
_entity.type
_entity.pdbx_description
1 polymer ?
#
loop_
_entity_poly.entity_id
_entity_poly.type
_entity_poly.pdbx_seq_one_letter_code
_entity_poly.pdbx_strand_id
1 'polypeptide(L)'
;MKIVKNIIYYGIIIFAIWFAWDTYTKTPCDRVIEYDISFDDRFRITENEFISFVERAEEPWEDAAGRELFRYVPGSAFKVNLIFSEEQALLYQGRYISVELESQQSGIDSLASRYQSVVRRYESVLKEYETQLKKYEQQVEYWNAQGGAPSEIYDQLQNDERILDAQFNEAENLRRNVNQLADENNNQIEDYNDGVSDYNNLFKDPKQFDAGNTDGTEINIYSYDGNQELMTLITHEFGHILGIDHVDDESSVMYYLLNNQNKGGVLKTADINALNTSCRLK
;
A
#
# COMPACT_ATOMS: atom_id res chain seq x y z
N MET A 1 14.84 4.48 -76.98
CA MET A 1 15.08 5.29 -75.77
C MET A 1 13.78 5.71 -75.03
N LYS A 2 12.71 6.17 -75.76
CA LYS A 2 11.44 6.54 -75.14
C LYS A 2 10.70 5.37 -74.45
N ILE A 3 10.66 4.17 -75.02
CA ILE A 3 9.99 2.98 -74.51
C ILE A 3 10.61 2.54 -73.18
N VAL A 4 11.91 2.53 -73.03
CA VAL A 4 12.62 2.14 -71.78
C VAL A 4 12.36 3.14 -70.68
N LYS A 5 12.29 4.45 -70.98
CA LYS A 5 11.92 5.48 -69.97
C LYS A 5 10.48 5.29 -69.45
N ASN A 6 9.56 4.94 -70.35
CA ASN A 6 8.15 4.70 -69.92
C ASN A 6 8.03 3.43 -69.06
N ILE A 7 8.75 2.38 -69.35
CA ILE A 7 8.75 1.15 -68.54
C ILE A 7 9.29 1.43 -67.11
N ILE A 8 10.40 2.18 -67.03
CA ILE A 8 10.98 2.59 -65.75
C ILE A 8 10.00 3.47 -64.97
N TYR A 9 9.35 4.43 -65.61
CA TYR A 9 8.39 5.32 -65.00
C TYR A 9 7.15 4.57 -64.43
N TYR A 10 6.57 3.68 -65.22
CA TYR A 10 5.44 2.85 -64.77
C TYR A 10 5.87 1.86 -63.69
N GLY A 11 7.08 1.31 -63.72
CA GLY A 11 7.64 0.47 -62.66
C GLY A 11 7.77 1.21 -61.32
N ILE A 12 8.21 2.46 -61.34
CA ILE A 12 8.30 3.31 -60.14
C ILE A 12 6.89 3.60 -59.56
N ILE A 13 5.91 3.91 -60.43
CA ILE A 13 4.55 4.15 -59.98
C ILE A 13 3.92 2.89 -59.35
N ILE A 14 4.07 1.74 -59.98
CA ILE A 14 3.55 0.47 -59.43
C ILE A 14 4.23 0.14 -58.11
N PHE A 15 5.55 0.33 -58.02
CA PHE A 15 6.29 0.14 -56.78
C PHE A 15 5.85 1.12 -55.68
N ALA A 16 5.62 2.40 -56.01
CA ALA A 16 5.14 3.39 -55.05
C ALA A 16 3.72 3.07 -54.56
N ILE A 17 2.83 2.62 -55.48
CA ILE A 17 1.47 2.20 -55.11
C ILE A 17 1.52 0.93 -54.23
N TRP A 18 2.35 -0.05 -54.60
CA TRP A 18 2.55 -1.27 -53.83
C TRP A 18 3.13 -0.97 -52.44
N PHE A 19 4.17 -0.13 -52.37
CA PHE A 19 4.78 0.31 -51.12
C PHE A 19 3.78 1.08 -50.23
N ALA A 20 3.02 2.01 -50.85
CA ALA A 20 1.97 2.73 -50.11
C ALA A 20 0.85 1.80 -49.61
N TRP A 21 0.48 0.80 -50.44
CA TRP A 21 -0.51 -0.21 -50.04
C TRP A 21 0.02 -1.13 -48.93
N ASP A 22 1.26 -1.60 -49.02
CA ASP A 22 1.91 -2.44 -48.00
C ASP A 22 2.04 -1.73 -46.67
N THR A 23 2.45 -0.45 -46.66
CA THR A 23 2.51 0.37 -45.45
C THR A 23 1.14 0.69 -44.88
N TYR A 24 0.13 0.95 -45.73
CA TYR A 24 -1.23 1.25 -45.28
C TYR A 24 -1.98 0.03 -44.71
N THR A 25 -1.64 -1.18 -45.15
CA THR A 25 -2.31 -2.41 -44.75
C THR A 25 -1.73 -3.06 -43.50
N LYS A 26 -0.50 -2.73 -43.11
CA LYS A 26 0.15 -3.30 -41.92
C LYS A 26 -0.36 -2.66 -40.64
N THR A 27 -0.63 -3.51 -39.66
CA THR A 27 -0.97 -3.12 -38.30
C THR A 27 0.19 -3.43 -37.35
N PRO A 28 0.28 -2.82 -36.15
CA PRO A 28 1.28 -3.20 -35.16
C PRO A 28 1.26 -4.70 -34.82
N CYS A 29 0.09 -5.32 -34.96
CA CYS A 29 -0.14 -6.72 -34.63
C CYS A 29 0.25 -7.72 -35.72
N ASP A 30 0.77 -7.27 -36.87
CA ASP A 30 1.14 -8.17 -37.99
C ASP A 30 2.51 -8.82 -37.81
N ARG A 31 3.24 -8.44 -36.80
CA ARG A 31 4.56 -9.00 -36.44
C ARG A 31 4.67 -9.16 -34.92
N VAL A 32 5.43 -10.14 -34.48
CA VAL A 32 5.84 -10.25 -33.07
C VAL A 32 6.82 -9.12 -32.75
N ILE A 33 6.55 -8.42 -31.66
CA ILE A 33 7.43 -7.34 -31.15
C ILE A 33 8.40 -7.97 -30.17
N GLU A 34 9.65 -8.11 -30.59
CA GLU A 34 10.71 -8.61 -29.72
C GLU A 34 11.20 -7.51 -28.81
N TYR A 35 11.27 -7.79 -27.50
CA TYR A 35 11.75 -6.84 -26.50
C TYR A 35 12.85 -7.43 -25.62
N ASP A 36 13.62 -6.56 -25.00
CA ASP A 36 14.58 -6.86 -23.95
C ASP A 36 14.26 -6.04 -22.71
N ILE A 37 14.81 -6.42 -21.58
CA ILE A 37 14.55 -5.82 -20.27
C ILE A 37 15.73 -4.93 -19.86
N SER A 38 15.45 -3.78 -19.25
CA SER A 38 16.40 -2.99 -18.47
C SER A 38 15.85 -2.83 -17.04
N PHE A 39 16.62 -3.25 -16.07
CA PHE A 39 16.19 -3.36 -14.68
C PHE A 39 17.10 -2.58 -13.74
N ASP A 40 16.50 -1.79 -12.83
CA ASP A 40 17.20 -1.08 -11.76
C ASP A 40 17.11 -1.87 -10.45
N ASP A 41 18.24 -2.25 -9.88
CA ASP A 41 18.37 -3.11 -8.69
C ASP A 41 17.92 -2.45 -7.38
N ARG A 42 17.55 -1.16 -7.39
CA ARG A 42 16.97 -0.45 -6.25
C ARG A 42 15.53 -0.84 -5.96
N PHE A 43 14.83 -1.47 -6.91
CA PHE A 43 13.49 -1.99 -6.68
C PHE A 43 13.52 -3.21 -5.75
N ARG A 44 12.41 -3.44 -5.02
CA ARG A 44 12.26 -4.55 -4.06
C ARG A 44 11.81 -5.87 -4.68
N ILE A 45 12.01 -6.01 -6.00
CA ILE A 45 11.82 -7.25 -6.76
C ILE A 45 13.15 -7.59 -7.45
N THR A 46 13.31 -8.81 -7.88
CA THR A 46 14.45 -9.25 -8.68
C THR A 46 14.20 -9.03 -10.18
N GLU A 47 15.27 -8.99 -10.98
CA GLU A 47 15.16 -8.92 -12.44
C GLU A 47 14.31 -10.07 -13.01
N ASN A 48 14.48 -11.30 -12.51
CA ASN A 48 13.68 -12.44 -12.94
C ASN A 48 12.18 -12.30 -12.61
N GLU A 49 11.84 -11.70 -11.46
CA GLU A 49 10.46 -11.37 -11.13
C GLU A 49 9.93 -10.31 -12.08
N PHE A 50 10.72 -9.29 -12.42
CA PHE A 50 10.30 -8.27 -13.38
C PHE A 50 10.07 -8.87 -14.77
N ILE A 51 10.98 -9.71 -15.28
CA ILE A 51 10.78 -10.47 -16.54
C ILE A 51 9.44 -11.22 -16.48
N SER A 52 9.17 -11.95 -15.39
CA SER A 52 7.92 -12.68 -15.22
C SER A 52 6.68 -11.77 -15.16
N PHE A 53 6.80 -10.54 -14.67
CA PHE A 53 5.71 -9.56 -14.73
C PHE A 53 5.46 -9.09 -16.15
N VAL A 54 6.51 -8.82 -16.92
CA VAL A 54 6.40 -8.38 -18.31
C VAL A 54 5.79 -9.48 -19.18
N GLU A 55 6.27 -10.73 -19.08
CA GLU A 55 5.71 -11.88 -19.80
C GLU A 55 4.22 -12.12 -19.50
N ARG A 56 3.80 -11.97 -18.22
CA ARG A 56 2.40 -12.09 -17.86
C ARG A 56 1.53 -10.91 -18.29
N ALA A 57 2.14 -9.73 -18.47
CA ALA A 57 1.40 -8.54 -18.90
C ALA A 57 1.07 -8.56 -20.41
N GLU A 58 1.78 -9.33 -21.21
CA GLU A 58 1.46 -9.56 -22.63
C GLU A 58 0.32 -10.58 -22.83
N GLU A 59 0.21 -11.58 -21.92
CA GLU A 59 -0.80 -12.65 -22.05
C GLU A 59 -2.23 -12.15 -22.31
N PRO A 60 -2.79 -11.14 -21.61
CA PRO A 60 -4.15 -10.67 -21.87
C PRO A 60 -4.39 -10.17 -23.30
N TRP A 61 -3.38 -9.51 -23.90
CA TRP A 61 -3.44 -9.01 -25.26
C TRP A 61 -3.33 -10.15 -26.29
N GLU A 62 -2.46 -11.11 -26.03
CA GLU A 62 -2.23 -12.28 -26.87
C GLU A 62 -3.43 -13.22 -26.87
N ASP A 63 -4.03 -13.45 -25.68
CA ASP A 63 -5.26 -14.23 -25.54
C ASP A 63 -6.42 -13.58 -26.32
N ALA A 64 -6.56 -12.24 -26.23
CA ALA A 64 -7.59 -11.52 -26.94
C ALA A 64 -7.36 -11.50 -28.46
N ALA A 65 -6.09 -11.46 -28.91
CA ALA A 65 -5.72 -11.49 -30.31
C ALA A 65 -5.69 -12.91 -30.91
N GLY A 66 -5.64 -13.95 -30.07
CA GLY A 66 -5.50 -15.36 -30.47
C GLY A 66 -4.16 -15.69 -31.10
N ARG A 67 -3.13 -14.93 -30.82
CA ARG A 67 -1.75 -15.10 -31.37
C ARG A 67 -0.70 -14.39 -30.53
N GLU A 68 0.56 -14.82 -30.66
CA GLU A 68 1.72 -14.16 -30.08
C GLU A 68 1.91 -12.76 -30.68
N LEU A 69 2.02 -11.75 -29.82
CA LEU A 69 2.21 -10.33 -30.16
C LEU A 69 3.56 -9.82 -29.68
N PHE A 70 4.06 -10.34 -28.57
CA PHE A 70 5.28 -9.92 -27.90
C PHE A 70 6.17 -11.14 -27.63
N ARG A 71 7.47 -10.90 -27.49
CA ARG A 71 8.44 -11.94 -27.14
C ARG A 71 9.67 -11.35 -26.45
N TYR A 72 10.01 -11.89 -25.29
CA TYR A 72 11.27 -11.56 -24.64
C TYR A 72 12.45 -12.16 -25.41
N VAL A 73 13.36 -11.29 -25.89
CA VAL A 73 14.58 -11.66 -26.63
C VAL A 73 15.71 -10.78 -26.13
N PRO A 74 16.64 -11.33 -25.31
CA PRO A 74 17.80 -10.57 -24.83
C PRO A 74 18.60 -9.95 -25.97
N GLY A 75 18.89 -8.66 -25.87
CA GLY A 75 19.61 -7.89 -26.88
C GLY A 75 18.72 -7.21 -27.92
N SER A 76 17.37 -7.35 -27.84
CA SER A 76 16.45 -6.62 -28.72
C SER A 76 16.58 -5.11 -28.53
N ALA A 77 16.31 -4.37 -29.61
CA ALA A 77 16.41 -2.91 -29.64
C ALA A 77 15.27 -2.25 -28.82
N PHE A 78 14.07 -2.80 -28.88
CA PHE A 78 12.94 -2.36 -28.08
C PHE A 78 13.13 -2.79 -26.62
N LYS A 79 12.97 -1.88 -25.67
CA LYS A 79 13.23 -2.13 -24.26
C LYS A 79 11.95 -1.93 -23.43
N VAL A 80 11.82 -2.77 -22.41
CA VAL A 80 10.92 -2.53 -21.29
C VAL A 80 11.78 -2.21 -20.07
N ASN A 81 11.77 -0.94 -19.68
CA ASN A 81 12.65 -0.38 -18.67
C ASN A 81 11.93 -0.25 -17.33
N LEU A 82 12.54 -0.72 -16.26
CA LEU A 82 12.15 -0.39 -14.90
C LEU A 82 13.18 0.58 -14.32
N ILE A 83 12.78 1.84 -14.14
CA ILE A 83 13.66 2.97 -13.82
C ILE A 83 13.29 3.52 -12.46
N PHE A 84 14.20 3.43 -11.50
CA PHE A 84 13.93 3.89 -10.13
C PHE A 84 13.87 5.42 -10.05
N SER A 85 12.69 5.94 -9.78
CA SER A 85 12.41 7.38 -9.67
C SER A 85 12.46 7.88 -8.21
N GLU A 86 12.45 9.21 -8.05
CA GLU A 86 12.26 9.84 -6.73
C GLU A 86 10.90 9.50 -6.14
N GLU A 87 9.88 9.37 -6.98
CA GLU A 87 8.53 8.99 -6.57
C GLU A 87 8.51 7.57 -5.99
N GLN A 88 9.17 6.61 -6.64
CA GLN A 88 9.30 5.25 -6.08
C GLN A 88 10.01 5.26 -4.72
N ALA A 89 11.01 6.11 -4.55
CA ALA A 89 11.66 6.28 -3.25
C ALA A 89 10.70 6.81 -2.19
N LEU A 90 9.86 7.79 -2.53
CA LEU A 90 8.82 8.33 -1.64
C LEU A 90 7.75 7.28 -1.30
N LEU A 91 7.31 6.49 -2.27
CA LEU A 91 6.36 5.39 -2.02
C LEU A 91 6.95 4.35 -1.05
N TYR A 92 8.23 3.99 -1.20
CA TYR A 92 8.89 3.09 -0.26
C TYR A 92 9.03 3.67 1.14
N GLN A 93 9.34 4.96 1.25
CA GLN A 93 9.43 5.67 2.53
C GLN A 93 8.04 5.75 3.20
N GLY A 94 7.01 6.13 2.46
CA GLY A 94 5.63 6.19 2.96
C GLY A 94 5.14 4.83 3.46
N ARG A 95 5.42 3.76 2.73
CA ARG A 95 5.09 2.39 3.16
C ARG A 95 5.84 1.98 4.43
N TYR A 96 7.11 2.35 4.56
CA TYR A 96 7.87 2.09 5.79
C TYR A 96 7.22 2.78 6.99
N ILE A 97 6.88 4.07 6.85
CA ILE A 97 6.23 4.83 7.93
C ILE A 97 4.84 4.26 8.24
N SER A 98 4.05 3.87 7.22
CA SER A 98 2.71 3.31 7.46
C SER A 98 2.73 2.01 8.27
N VAL A 99 3.70 1.12 8.00
CA VAL A 99 3.88 -0.13 8.77
C VAL A 99 4.30 0.17 10.22
N GLU A 100 5.18 1.16 10.41
CA GLU A 100 5.57 1.61 11.75
C GLU A 100 4.38 2.18 12.53
N LEU A 101 3.55 3.02 11.89
CA LEU A 101 2.33 3.58 12.49
C LEU A 101 1.32 2.50 12.86
N GLU A 102 1.12 1.47 12.05
CA GLU A 102 0.25 0.33 12.39
C GLU A 102 0.76 -0.41 13.64
N SER A 103 2.08 -0.59 13.76
CA SER A 103 2.71 -1.20 14.93
C SER A 103 2.52 -0.34 16.18
N GLN A 104 2.75 0.97 16.10
CA GLN A 104 2.56 1.92 17.19
C GLN A 104 1.10 1.98 17.64
N GLN A 105 0.13 2.02 16.70
CA GLN A 105 -1.30 1.98 17.00
C GLN A 105 -1.67 0.73 17.82
N SER A 106 -1.17 -0.44 17.42
CA SER A 106 -1.40 -1.69 18.15
C SER A 106 -0.81 -1.65 19.58
N GLY A 107 0.36 -1.01 19.73
CA GLY A 107 0.99 -0.75 21.03
C GLY A 107 0.13 0.13 21.92
N ILE A 108 -0.38 1.25 21.39
CA ILE A 108 -1.28 2.18 22.10
C ILE A 108 -2.55 1.48 22.57
N ASP A 109 -3.20 0.68 21.71
CA ASP A 109 -4.42 -0.05 22.04
C ASP A 109 -4.19 -1.08 23.18
N SER A 110 -3.05 -1.76 23.15
CA SER A 110 -2.64 -2.69 24.20
C SER A 110 -2.39 -1.96 25.53
N LEU A 111 -1.68 -0.84 25.48
CA LEU A 111 -1.38 -0.02 26.66
C LEU A 111 -2.65 0.59 27.26
N ALA A 112 -3.56 1.10 26.42
CA ALA A 112 -4.87 1.61 26.85
C ALA A 112 -5.71 0.54 27.57
N SER A 113 -5.70 -0.69 27.07
CA SER A 113 -6.39 -1.82 27.68
C SER A 113 -5.81 -2.17 29.06
N ARG A 114 -4.47 -2.15 29.17
CA ARG A 114 -3.77 -2.36 30.44
C ARG A 114 -4.05 -1.25 31.45
N TYR A 115 -4.00 0.00 31.00
CA TYR A 115 -4.33 1.18 31.80
C TYR A 115 -5.74 1.04 32.41
N GLN A 116 -6.76 0.78 31.59
CA GLN A 116 -8.13 0.59 32.05
C GLN A 116 -8.28 -0.56 33.06
N SER A 117 -7.54 -1.65 32.89
CA SER A 117 -7.54 -2.78 33.81
C SER A 117 -7.00 -2.38 35.19
N VAL A 118 -5.88 -1.64 35.22
CA VAL A 118 -5.26 -1.16 36.47
C VAL A 118 -6.15 -0.11 37.15
N VAL A 119 -6.78 0.80 36.39
CA VAL A 119 -7.71 1.79 36.90
C VAL A 119 -8.88 1.08 37.62
N ARG A 120 -9.53 0.10 36.98
CA ARG A 120 -10.63 -0.67 37.61
C ARG A 120 -10.21 -1.38 38.90
N ARG A 121 -8.98 -1.93 38.92
CA ARG A 121 -8.44 -2.55 40.14
C ARG A 121 -8.20 -1.52 41.26
N TYR A 122 -7.62 -0.37 40.91
CA TYR A 122 -7.40 0.73 41.82
C TYR A 122 -8.73 1.19 42.48
N GLU A 123 -9.74 1.46 41.66
CA GLU A 123 -11.07 1.89 42.12
C GLU A 123 -11.71 0.85 43.03
N SER A 124 -11.57 -0.45 42.70
CA SER A 124 -12.10 -1.53 43.57
C SER A 124 -11.43 -1.60 44.93
N VAL A 125 -10.07 -1.54 44.96
CA VAL A 125 -9.30 -1.57 46.20
C VAL A 125 -9.58 -0.34 47.04
N LEU A 126 -9.62 0.84 46.41
CA LEU A 126 -9.93 2.10 47.12
C LEU A 126 -11.31 2.07 47.74
N LYS A 127 -12.33 1.60 47.04
CA LYS A 127 -13.69 1.48 47.55
C LYS A 127 -13.81 0.50 48.75
N GLU A 128 -13.06 -0.60 48.68
CA GLU A 128 -13.02 -1.59 49.77
C GLU A 128 -12.35 -0.99 51.01
N TYR A 129 -11.18 -0.36 50.80
CA TYR A 129 -10.46 0.37 51.85
C TYR A 129 -11.35 1.41 52.54
N GLU A 130 -11.99 2.31 51.80
CA GLU A 130 -12.89 3.34 52.36
C GLU A 130 -14.05 2.76 53.15
N THR A 131 -14.60 1.65 52.66
CA THR A 131 -15.69 0.94 53.34
C THR A 131 -15.23 0.34 54.66
N GLN A 132 -14.06 -0.28 54.70
CA GLN A 132 -13.48 -0.89 55.89
C GLN A 132 -13.01 0.17 56.89
N LEU A 133 -12.35 1.23 56.38
CA LEU A 133 -11.94 2.35 57.22
C LEU A 133 -13.10 2.96 57.97
N LYS A 134 -14.20 3.23 57.28
CA LYS A 134 -15.41 3.78 57.92
C LYS A 134 -15.96 2.88 59.06
N LYS A 135 -15.94 1.55 58.84
CA LYS A 135 -16.37 0.60 59.87
C LYS A 135 -15.42 0.59 61.06
N TYR A 136 -14.13 0.59 60.80
CA TYR A 136 -13.09 0.65 61.82
C TYR A 136 -13.22 1.92 62.67
N GLU A 137 -13.33 3.09 62.05
CA GLU A 137 -13.50 4.38 62.71
C GLU A 137 -14.73 4.38 63.62
N GLN A 138 -15.88 3.84 63.16
CA GLN A 138 -17.09 3.71 63.95
C GLN A 138 -16.92 2.81 65.18
N GLN A 139 -16.19 1.70 65.06
CA GLN A 139 -15.88 0.81 66.17
C GLN A 139 -14.95 1.46 67.18
N VAL A 140 -13.89 2.15 66.68
CA VAL A 140 -12.96 2.88 67.55
C VAL A 140 -13.70 3.98 68.35
N GLU A 141 -14.55 4.76 67.69
CA GLU A 141 -15.35 5.82 68.31
C GLU A 141 -16.29 5.23 69.36
N TYR A 142 -17.03 4.15 69.04
CA TYR A 142 -17.92 3.47 69.97
C TYR A 142 -17.20 3.00 71.23
N TRP A 143 -16.08 2.26 71.09
CA TRP A 143 -15.38 1.71 72.25
C TRP A 143 -14.66 2.80 73.05
N ASN A 144 -14.19 3.84 72.44
CA ASN A 144 -13.65 5.00 73.17
C ASN A 144 -14.72 5.65 74.04
N ALA A 145 -15.94 5.79 73.57
CA ALA A 145 -17.09 6.31 74.37
C ALA A 145 -17.49 5.40 75.51
N GLN A 146 -17.17 4.10 75.44
CA GLN A 146 -17.42 3.13 76.55
C GLN A 146 -16.23 3.07 77.55
N GLY A 147 -15.20 3.86 77.38
CA GLY A 147 -14.04 3.87 78.30
C GLY A 147 -12.98 2.83 77.94
N GLY A 148 -13.05 2.20 76.74
CA GLY A 148 -12.10 1.24 76.23
C GLY A 148 -12.72 -0.05 75.75
N ALA A 149 -12.02 -0.77 74.83
CA ALA A 149 -12.42 -2.03 74.27
C ALA A 149 -12.03 -3.23 75.22
N PRO A 150 -12.79 -4.29 75.28
CA PRO A 150 -12.34 -5.57 75.88
C PRO A 150 -11.16 -6.11 75.10
N SER A 151 -10.27 -6.90 75.74
CA SER A 151 -9.06 -7.41 75.17
C SER A 151 -9.25 -8.07 73.78
N GLU A 152 -10.27 -8.91 73.64
CA GLU A 152 -10.59 -9.60 72.39
C GLU A 152 -10.99 -8.63 71.26
N ILE A 153 -11.72 -7.56 71.55
CA ILE A 153 -12.08 -6.52 70.58
C ILE A 153 -10.86 -5.65 70.26
N TYR A 154 -10.01 -5.40 71.23
CA TYR A 154 -8.76 -4.67 70.98
C TYR A 154 -7.86 -5.42 70.01
N ASP A 155 -7.71 -6.76 70.17
CA ASP A 155 -6.94 -7.58 69.25
C ASP A 155 -7.55 -7.59 67.82
N GLN A 156 -8.89 -7.58 67.73
CA GLN A 156 -9.59 -7.43 66.43
C GLN A 156 -9.30 -6.08 65.79
N LEU A 157 -9.39 -4.98 66.50
CA LEU A 157 -9.11 -3.63 66.00
C LEU A 157 -7.64 -3.51 65.52
N GLN A 158 -6.69 -4.08 66.24
CA GLN A 158 -5.29 -4.11 65.78
C GLN A 158 -5.09 -4.93 64.50
N ASN A 159 -5.87 -6.01 64.35
CA ASN A 159 -5.82 -6.78 63.11
C ASN A 159 -6.45 -6.01 61.95
N ASP A 160 -7.59 -5.33 62.16
CA ASP A 160 -8.25 -4.50 61.17
C ASP A 160 -7.39 -3.32 60.73
N GLU A 161 -6.65 -2.69 61.65
CA GLU A 161 -5.66 -1.64 61.35
C GLU A 161 -4.56 -2.16 60.39
N ARG A 162 -4.02 -3.35 60.67
CA ARG A 162 -3.00 -3.96 59.76
C ARG A 162 -3.54 -4.26 58.36
N ILE A 163 -4.83 -4.69 58.28
CA ILE A 163 -5.46 -4.93 56.97
C ILE A 163 -5.68 -3.59 56.24
N LEU A 164 -6.11 -2.55 56.92
CA LEU A 164 -6.27 -1.22 56.36
C LEU A 164 -4.93 -0.65 55.86
N ASP A 165 -3.85 -0.79 56.61
CA ASP A 165 -2.52 -0.39 56.21
C ASP A 165 -2.07 -1.13 54.93
N ALA A 166 -2.33 -2.42 54.84
CA ALA A 166 -2.02 -3.22 53.65
C ALA A 166 -2.81 -2.77 52.42
N GLN A 167 -4.12 -2.51 52.60
CA GLN A 167 -4.97 -2.02 51.52
C GLN A 167 -4.61 -0.60 51.06
N PHE A 168 -4.30 0.28 51.99
CA PHE A 168 -3.78 1.62 51.68
C PHE A 168 -2.50 1.56 50.81
N ASN A 169 -1.57 0.72 51.26
CA ASN A 169 -0.29 0.55 50.50
C ASN A 169 -0.55 -0.05 49.11
N GLU A 170 -1.49 -0.99 48.95
CA GLU A 170 -1.88 -1.54 47.65
C GLU A 170 -2.53 -0.44 46.78
N ALA A 171 -3.44 0.36 47.30
CA ALA A 171 -4.05 1.48 46.57
C ALA A 171 -3.01 2.49 46.10
N GLU A 172 -2.07 2.88 46.97
CA GLU A 172 -0.99 3.80 46.61
C GLU A 172 -0.03 3.22 45.53
N ASN A 173 0.24 1.94 45.55
CA ASN A 173 0.99 1.26 44.51
C ASN A 173 0.24 1.27 43.17
N LEU A 174 -1.06 0.96 43.20
CA LEU A 174 -1.89 0.99 41.99
C LEU A 174 -2.02 2.41 41.41
N ARG A 175 -2.20 3.43 42.30
CA ARG A 175 -2.23 4.84 41.88
C ARG A 175 -0.97 5.26 41.13
N ARG A 176 0.20 4.86 41.67
CA ARG A 176 1.49 5.13 40.97
C ARG A 176 1.59 4.43 39.62
N ASN A 177 1.12 3.20 39.54
CA ASN A 177 1.09 2.44 38.29
C ASN A 177 0.13 3.06 37.26
N VAL A 178 -1.06 3.52 37.69
CA VAL A 178 -2.00 4.26 36.83
C VAL A 178 -1.33 5.50 36.23
N ASN A 179 -0.65 6.31 37.05
CA ASN A 179 0.01 7.51 36.58
C ASN A 179 1.14 7.19 35.60
N GLN A 180 1.96 6.18 35.91
CA GLN A 180 3.03 5.73 35.00
C GLN A 180 2.48 5.26 33.65
N LEU A 181 1.41 4.47 33.65
CA LEU A 181 0.77 4.01 32.41
C LEU A 181 0.12 5.14 31.62
N ALA A 182 -0.42 6.16 32.31
CA ALA A 182 -0.96 7.36 31.67
C ALA A 182 0.14 8.15 30.95
N ASP A 183 1.29 8.37 31.62
CA ASP A 183 2.43 9.07 31.04
C ASP A 183 3.00 8.30 29.85
N GLU A 184 3.16 6.97 29.94
CA GLU A 184 3.62 6.12 28.86
C GLU A 184 2.68 6.16 27.67
N ASN A 185 1.36 6.13 27.91
CA ASN A 185 0.33 6.21 26.85
C ASN A 185 0.37 7.58 26.14
N ASN A 186 0.52 8.66 26.88
CA ASN A 186 0.62 9.99 26.31
C ASN A 186 1.87 10.15 25.40
N ASN A 187 3.01 9.62 25.85
CA ASN A 187 4.23 9.65 25.07
C ASN A 187 4.09 8.84 23.76
N GLN A 188 3.48 7.64 23.82
CA GLN A 188 3.25 6.84 22.61
C GLN A 188 2.28 7.51 21.63
N ILE A 189 1.26 8.21 22.15
CA ILE A 189 0.34 9.01 21.31
C ILE A 189 1.08 10.18 20.64
N GLU A 190 1.98 10.85 21.36
CA GLU A 190 2.81 11.94 20.82
C GLU A 190 3.70 11.41 19.68
N ASP A 191 4.46 10.33 19.90
CA ASP A 191 5.31 9.69 18.90
C ASP A 191 4.51 9.25 17.66
N TYR A 192 3.30 8.69 17.85
CA TYR A 192 2.40 8.33 16.76
C TYR A 192 1.96 9.55 15.95
N ASN A 193 1.56 10.63 16.60
CA ASN A 193 1.13 11.85 15.94
C ASN A 193 2.28 12.51 15.15
N ASP A 194 3.49 12.46 15.65
CA ASP A 194 4.69 12.92 14.94
C ASP A 194 4.93 12.09 13.68
N GLY A 195 4.83 10.76 13.78
CA GLY A 195 4.92 9.86 12.63
C GLY A 195 3.82 10.10 11.58
N VAL A 196 2.57 10.38 11.99
CA VAL A 196 1.47 10.78 11.09
C VAL A 196 1.78 12.11 10.39
N SER A 197 2.35 13.06 11.12
CA SER A 197 2.78 14.34 10.55
C SER A 197 3.87 14.16 9.49
N ASP A 198 4.85 13.32 9.77
CA ASP A 198 5.93 12.99 8.84
C ASP A 198 5.38 12.31 7.58
N TYR A 199 4.48 11.34 7.73
CA TYR A 199 3.80 10.69 6.61
C TYR A 199 3.06 11.71 5.73
N ASN A 200 2.27 12.60 6.34
CA ASN A 200 1.52 13.61 5.60
C ASN A 200 2.44 14.62 4.89
N ASN A 201 3.60 14.95 5.48
CA ASN A 201 4.56 15.86 4.89
C ASN A 201 5.24 15.28 3.64
N LEU A 202 5.41 13.95 3.54
CA LEU A 202 5.95 13.30 2.34
C LEU A 202 5.07 13.53 1.11
N PHE A 203 3.75 13.58 1.29
CA PHE A 203 2.76 13.67 0.22
C PHE A 203 2.07 15.03 0.14
N LYS A 204 2.62 16.05 0.81
CA LYS A 204 2.01 17.38 0.91
C LYS A 204 1.92 18.11 -0.43
N ASP A 205 2.89 17.91 -1.30
CA ASP A 205 2.94 18.48 -2.63
C ASP A 205 2.72 17.35 -3.65
N PRO A 206 1.47 17.11 -4.12
CA PRO A 206 1.23 16.10 -5.14
C PRO A 206 1.93 16.53 -6.42
N LYS A 207 3.13 16.02 -6.65
CA LYS A 207 3.76 16.09 -7.97
C LYS A 207 2.93 15.20 -8.89
N GLN A 208 2.54 15.73 -10.04
CA GLN A 208 1.93 14.91 -11.08
C GLN A 208 3.06 14.11 -11.71
N PHE A 209 3.15 12.82 -11.40
CA PHE A 209 4.14 11.91 -11.94
C PHE A 209 3.46 10.95 -12.91
N ASP A 210 4.11 10.71 -14.04
CA ASP A 210 3.73 9.61 -14.91
C ASP A 210 4.34 8.33 -14.34
N ALA A 211 3.51 7.39 -13.91
CA ALA A 211 3.95 6.11 -13.35
C ALA A 211 4.65 5.23 -14.42
N GLY A 212 4.25 5.40 -15.68
CA GLY A 212 4.85 4.79 -16.85
C GLY A 212 4.60 5.62 -18.10
N ASN A 213 5.35 5.38 -19.15
CA ASN A 213 5.10 5.94 -20.47
C ASN A 213 5.75 5.11 -21.58
N THR A 214 5.27 5.31 -22.79
CA THR A 214 5.93 4.85 -24.02
C THR A 214 5.88 5.91 -25.10
N ASP A 215 6.92 5.94 -25.94
CA ASP A 215 6.99 6.74 -27.18
C ASP A 215 6.89 5.86 -28.44
N GLY A 216 6.59 4.57 -28.26
CA GLY A 216 6.54 3.57 -29.31
C GLY A 216 7.89 2.92 -29.64
N THR A 217 8.99 3.37 -29.04
CA THR A 217 10.32 2.77 -29.20
C THR A 217 10.82 2.04 -27.97
N GLU A 218 10.28 2.37 -26.80
CA GLU A 218 10.52 1.71 -25.52
C GLU A 218 9.33 1.92 -24.57
N ILE A 219 9.25 1.11 -23.52
CA ILE A 219 8.36 1.28 -22.38
C ILE A 219 9.20 1.67 -21.18
N ASN A 220 8.80 2.70 -20.45
CA ASN A 220 9.43 3.13 -19.20
C ASN A 220 8.44 3.06 -18.06
N ILE A 221 8.77 2.32 -16.99
CA ILE A 221 8.01 2.27 -15.73
C ILE A 221 8.87 2.93 -14.66
N TYR A 222 8.33 3.97 -14.01
CA TYR A 222 9.06 4.80 -13.05
C TYR A 222 8.68 4.56 -11.61
N SER A 223 7.39 4.24 -11.36
CA SER A 223 6.87 4.01 -10.02
C SER A 223 5.64 3.10 -10.03
N TYR A 224 5.46 2.35 -8.94
CA TYR A 224 4.26 1.53 -8.71
C TYR A 224 4.10 1.20 -7.22
N ASP A 225 2.86 1.02 -6.78
CA ASP A 225 2.52 0.58 -5.43
C ASP A 225 2.00 -0.86 -5.42
N GLY A 226 2.94 -1.80 -5.54
CA GLY A 226 2.69 -3.23 -5.47
C GLY A 226 2.44 -3.92 -6.81
N ASN A 227 2.41 -5.25 -6.78
CA ASN A 227 2.46 -6.12 -7.96
C ASN A 227 1.26 -5.95 -8.91
N GLN A 228 0.07 -5.66 -8.39
CA GLN A 228 -1.12 -5.46 -9.23
C GLN A 228 -1.03 -4.19 -10.06
N GLU A 229 -0.47 -3.14 -9.48
CA GLU A 229 -0.27 -1.87 -10.17
C GLU A 229 0.82 -2.00 -11.24
N LEU A 230 1.98 -2.61 -10.90
CA LEU A 230 3.02 -2.92 -11.87
C LEU A 230 2.47 -3.70 -13.06
N MET A 231 1.67 -4.73 -12.80
CA MET A 231 1.01 -5.54 -13.84
C MET A 231 0.12 -4.70 -14.74
N THR A 232 -0.72 -3.82 -14.14
CA THR A 232 -1.62 -2.96 -14.90
C THR A 232 -0.84 -1.97 -15.76
N LEU A 233 0.20 -1.32 -15.21
CA LEU A 233 1.05 -0.38 -15.95
C LEU A 233 1.69 -1.02 -17.17
N ILE A 234 2.33 -2.17 -17.00
CA ILE A 234 2.98 -2.85 -18.13
C ILE A 234 1.94 -3.25 -19.19
N THR A 235 0.80 -3.82 -18.76
CA THR A 235 -0.30 -4.18 -19.68
C THR A 235 -0.84 -2.96 -20.43
N HIS A 236 -0.99 -1.82 -19.75
CA HIS A 236 -1.42 -0.55 -20.34
C HIS A 236 -0.44 -0.07 -21.41
N GLU A 237 0.85 -0.02 -21.10
CA GLU A 237 1.89 0.42 -22.02
C GLU A 237 2.00 -0.51 -23.26
N PHE A 238 1.83 -1.81 -23.09
CA PHE A 238 1.71 -2.74 -24.20
C PHE A 238 0.52 -2.43 -25.12
N GLY A 239 -0.61 -1.99 -24.55
CA GLY A 239 -1.74 -1.51 -25.35
C GLY A 239 -1.37 -0.34 -26.26
N HIS A 240 -0.60 0.62 -25.77
CA HIS A 240 -0.09 1.72 -26.59
C HIS A 240 0.85 1.26 -27.70
N ILE A 241 1.70 0.26 -27.44
CA ILE A 241 2.57 -0.35 -28.46
C ILE A 241 1.75 -1.04 -29.57
N LEU A 242 0.57 -1.57 -29.22
CA LEU A 242 -0.39 -2.12 -30.18
C LEU A 242 -1.20 -1.04 -30.90
N GLY A 243 -0.92 0.25 -30.67
CA GLY A 243 -1.61 1.39 -31.29
C GLY A 243 -2.99 1.66 -30.72
N ILE A 244 -3.22 1.32 -29.45
CA ILE A 244 -4.46 1.58 -28.74
C ILE A 244 -4.31 2.87 -27.95
N ASP A 245 -5.21 3.82 -28.17
CA ASP A 245 -5.32 5.04 -27.37
C ASP A 245 -6.13 4.78 -26.09
N HIS A 246 -6.11 5.77 -25.16
CA HIS A 246 -6.94 5.72 -23.97
C HIS A 246 -8.42 5.58 -24.30
N VAL A 247 -9.15 4.87 -23.41
CA VAL A 247 -10.60 4.69 -23.51
C VAL A 247 -11.31 5.31 -22.30
N ASP A 248 -12.60 5.65 -22.45
CA ASP A 248 -13.37 6.35 -21.41
C ASP A 248 -13.90 5.41 -20.29
N ASP A 249 -13.76 4.08 -20.42
CA ASP A 249 -14.23 3.12 -19.42
C ASP A 249 -13.24 3.04 -18.25
N GLU A 250 -13.64 3.52 -17.08
CA GLU A 250 -12.82 3.54 -15.85
C GLU A 250 -12.36 2.15 -15.36
N SER A 251 -13.01 1.09 -15.80
CA SER A 251 -12.62 -0.30 -15.47
C SER A 251 -11.63 -0.89 -16.45
N SER A 252 -11.38 -0.23 -17.58
CA SER A 252 -10.48 -0.64 -18.65
C SER A 252 -9.02 -0.47 -18.24
N VAL A 253 -8.16 -1.38 -18.69
CA VAL A 253 -6.70 -1.24 -18.59
C VAL A 253 -6.23 0.00 -19.32
N MET A 254 -6.83 0.33 -20.47
CA MET A 254 -6.50 1.52 -21.27
C MET A 254 -7.17 2.81 -20.80
N TYR A 255 -7.77 2.84 -19.60
CA TYR A 255 -8.19 4.09 -18.98
C TYR A 255 -6.96 4.91 -18.57
N TYR A 256 -7.02 6.24 -18.74
CA TYR A 256 -5.88 7.15 -18.54
C TYR A 256 -5.41 7.30 -17.09
N LEU A 257 -6.18 6.79 -16.10
CA LEU A 257 -5.82 6.81 -14.69
C LEU A 257 -5.86 5.40 -14.09
N LEU A 258 -4.83 5.07 -13.32
CA LEU A 258 -4.88 3.91 -12.43
C LEU A 258 -5.88 4.13 -11.29
N ASN A 259 -6.76 3.17 -11.09
CA ASN A 259 -7.74 3.17 -10.01
C ASN A 259 -8.01 1.75 -9.50
N ASN A 260 -8.86 1.59 -8.49
CA ASN A 260 -9.13 0.27 -7.92
C ASN A 260 -9.95 -0.66 -8.84
N GLN A 261 -10.55 -0.17 -9.93
CA GLN A 261 -11.40 -0.95 -10.84
C GLN A 261 -10.58 -1.59 -11.97
N ASN A 262 -9.44 -0.98 -12.37
CA ASN A 262 -8.61 -1.43 -13.48
C ASN A 262 -7.31 -2.13 -13.06
N LYS A 263 -7.09 -2.39 -11.77
CA LYS A 263 -5.87 -3.05 -11.26
C LYS A 263 -5.80 -4.53 -11.67
N GLY A 264 -4.56 -5.00 -11.94
CA GLY A 264 -4.25 -6.41 -12.21
C GLY A 264 -4.13 -6.79 -13.68
N GLY A 265 -4.18 -5.81 -14.61
CA GLY A 265 -3.93 -6.06 -16.05
C GLY A 265 -5.03 -6.87 -16.76
N VAL A 266 -6.26 -6.92 -16.24
CA VAL A 266 -7.37 -7.69 -16.82
C VAL A 266 -8.13 -6.85 -17.84
N LEU A 267 -8.05 -7.22 -19.14
CA LEU A 267 -8.77 -6.54 -20.21
C LEU A 267 -10.28 -6.57 -20.03
N LYS A 268 -10.91 -5.46 -20.34
CA LYS A 268 -12.37 -5.30 -20.39
C LYS A 268 -12.86 -5.26 -21.85
N THR A 269 -14.15 -5.25 -22.01
CA THR A 269 -14.77 -5.19 -23.36
C THR A 269 -14.29 -3.96 -24.15
N ALA A 270 -14.05 -2.83 -23.49
CA ALA A 270 -13.54 -1.63 -24.13
C ALA A 270 -12.12 -1.83 -24.70
N ASP A 271 -11.23 -2.48 -23.94
CA ASP A 271 -9.87 -2.82 -24.36
C ASP A 271 -9.88 -3.77 -25.55
N ILE A 272 -10.69 -4.83 -25.48
CA ILE A 272 -10.80 -5.82 -26.55
C ILE A 272 -11.34 -5.19 -27.84
N ASN A 273 -12.32 -4.29 -27.75
CA ASN A 273 -12.85 -3.58 -28.92
C ASN A 273 -11.80 -2.64 -29.52
N ALA A 274 -11.01 -1.97 -28.70
CA ALA A 274 -9.92 -1.12 -29.13
C ALA A 274 -8.81 -1.94 -29.82
N LEU A 275 -8.44 -3.10 -29.26
CA LEU A 275 -7.51 -4.05 -29.86
C LEU A 275 -8.02 -4.54 -31.23
N ASN A 276 -9.26 -4.98 -31.31
CA ASN A 276 -9.88 -5.44 -32.56
C ASN A 276 -9.84 -4.36 -33.65
N THR A 277 -10.02 -3.10 -33.25
CA THR A 277 -9.95 -1.97 -34.16
C THR A 277 -8.53 -1.72 -34.65
N SER A 278 -7.56 -1.63 -33.71
CA SER A 278 -6.17 -1.36 -34.04
C SER A 278 -5.53 -2.49 -34.85
N CYS A 279 -5.74 -3.75 -34.44
CA CYS A 279 -5.20 -4.94 -35.08
C CYS A 279 -6.03 -5.43 -36.27
N ARG A 280 -7.18 -4.81 -36.58
CA ARG A 280 -8.13 -5.25 -37.63
C ARG A 280 -8.52 -6.72 -37.50
N LEU A 281 -8.73 -7.18 -36.27
CA LEU A 281 -9.21 -8.52 -35.98
C LEU A 281 -10.71 -8.62 -36.31
N LYS A 282 -11.15 -9.83 -36.69
CA LYS A 282 -12.57 -10.05 -37.09
C LYS A 282 -13.36 -10.68 -35.98
#